data_46e751341458c0743d64bbf39c28e0d2
#
_entry.id   46e751341458c0743d64bbf39c28e0d2
#
_cell.length_a   1.000
_cell.length_b   1.000
_cell.length_c   1.000
_cell.angle_alpha   90.00
_cell.angle_beta   90.00
_cell.angle_gamma   90.00
#
_symmetry.space_group_name_H-M   'P 1'
#
loop_
_entity.id
_entity.type
_entity.pdbx_description
1 polymer ?
#
loop_
_entity_poly.entity_id
_entity_poly.type
_entity_poly.pdbx_seq_one_letter_code
_entity_poly.pdbx_strand_id
1 'polypeptide(L)'
;FGTLFNSIELRHTKQDGSEFSTVKVPIAYGPSEKFIARLEQKPDPRRRVSITLPRLAFEMTGIQYDASRKVSTMQTFKTFTTDGSKLARKVFMPVPYNLGFRLSILTQYNEDAMQIIEQILPLFQPAFNVTVDLVDSIGEKRDVPLILENINFEDNYTSGYEEKRVIIHQLQFTAKTYLFGAIADNNEGLIKKVQVDYHTSTNTKTAKRELRYVATPRALKDYNDDNATTLAADIDAEQTQFQVSNAASLLVDGYIYIGKELMRIREISGSTLLVHRGEDGT
;
A
#
# COMPACT_ATOMS: atom_id res chain seq x y z
N PHE A 1 11.69 -6.31 5.21
CA PHE A 1 12.40 -6.39 6.49
C PHE A 1 13.91 -6.20 6.30
N GLY A 2 14.59 -7.01 5.48
CA GLY A 2 16.05 -6.91 5.29
C GLY A 2 16.56 -5.54 4.81
N THR A 3 15.81 -4.85 3.97
CA THR A 3 16.17 -3.50 3.49
C THR A 3 16.25 -2.45 4.59
N LEU A 4 15.50 -2.62 5.68
CA LEU A 4 15.49 -1.71 6.81
C LEU A 4 16.86 -1.63 7.52
N PHE A 5 17.58 -2.76 7.55
CA PHE A 5 18.86 -2.88 8.25
C PHE A 5 20.08 -2.87 7.30
N ASN A 6 19.90 -2.48 6.05
CA ASN A 6 20.97 -2.52 5.05
C ASN A 6 21.97 -1.35 5.14
N SER A 7 21.67 -0.36 5.99
CA SER A 7 22.49 0.86 6.13
C SER A 7 23.29 0.92 7.44
N ILE A 8 23.44 -0.23 8.13
CA ILE A 8 24.18 -0.28 9.39
C ILE A 8 25.68 -0.30 9.11
N GLU A 9 26.39 0.59 9.76
CA GLU A 9 27.84 0.80 9.61
C GLU A 9 28.55 0.76 10.97
N LEU A 10 29.70 0.10 11.00
CA LEU A 10 30.60 0.11 12.14
C LEU A 10 31.70 1.14 11.94
N ARG A 11 31.95 1.93 12.96
CA ARG A 11 33.02 2.93 12.99
C ARG A 11 34.07 2.53 14.00
N HIS A 12 35.28 2.34 13.51
CA HIS A 12 36.44 2.10 14.34
C HIS A 12 37.26 3.40 14.44
N THR A 13 37.51 3.85 15.68
CA THR A 13 38.31 5.04 15.96
C THR A 13 39.68 4.67 16.53
N LYS A 14 40.70 5.48 16.20
CA LYS A 14 42.01 5.35 16.82
C LYS A 14 41.99 5.96 18.21
N GLN A 15 43.05 5.70 18.99
CA GLN A 15 43.27 6.30 20.32
C GLN A 15 43.28 7.86 20.31
N ASP A 16 43.59 8.45 19.18
CA ASP A 16 43.60 9.92 18.98
C ASP A 16 42.22 10.51 18.65
N GLY A 17 41.17 9.67 18.59
CA GLY A 17 39.79 10.07 18.26
C GLY A 17 39.51 10.22 16.76
N SER A 18 40.50 9.98 15.88
CA SER A 18 40.28 9.99 14.44
C SER A 18 39.65 8.68 13.94
N GLU A 19 38.75 8.77 12.95
CA GLU A 19 38.15 7.58 12.33
C GLU A 19 39.22 6.79 11.56
N PHE A 20 39.35 5.50 11.88
CA PHE A 20 40.28 4.59 11.19
C PHE A 20 39.64 3.89 10.00
N SER A 21 38.44 3.36 10.18
CA SER A 21 37.69 2.69 9.11
C SER A 21 36.20 2.68 9.41
N THR A 22 35.40 2.82 8.35
CA THR A 22 33.96 2.58 8.39
C THR A 22 33.65 1.32 7.59
N VAL A 23 33.02 0.33 8.23
CA VAL A 23 32.70 -0.95 7.61
C VAL A 23 31.19 -1.12 7.58
N LYS A 24 30.62 -1.28 6.38
CA LYS A 24 29.21 -1.59 6.23
C LYS A 24 28.97 -3.05 6.61
N VAL A 25 27.98 -3.30 7.48
CA VAL A 25 27.64 -4.64 7.95
C VAL A 25 26.75 -5.34 6.92
N PRO A 26 27.21 -6.46 6.31
CA PRO A 26 26.41 -7.18 5.32
C PRO A 26 25.24 -7.90 6.01
N ILE A 27 24.07 -7.83 5.38
CA ILE A 27 22.86 -8.55 5.81
C ILE A 27 22.50 -9.64 4.80
N ALA A 28 22.04 -10.80 5.28
CA ALA A 28 21.58 -11.89 4.44
C ALA A 28 20.42 -12.65 5.07
N TYR A 29 19.54 -13.21 4.21
CA TYR A 29 18.45 -14.07 4.64
C TYR A 29 18.97 -15.48 4.97
N GLY A 30 18.60 -15.98 6.12
CA GLY A 30 18.88 -17.34 6.58
C GLY A 30 19.05 -17.43 8.10
N PRO A 31 18.90 -18.65 8.65
CA PRO A 31 19.10 -18.91 10.07
C PRO A 31 20.57 -18.69 10.48
N SER A 32 20.78 -18.27 11.74
CA SER A 32 22.11 -18.00 12.29
C SER A 32 23.03 -19.23 12.22
N GLU A 33 22.49 -20.42 12.45
CA GLU A 33 23.23 -21.68 12.44
C GLU A 33 23.92 -21.96 11.10
N LYS A 34 23.25 -21.57 9.98
CA LYS A 34 23.81 -21.71 8.63
C LYS A 34 25.08 -20.88 8.45
N PHE A 35 25.11 -19.70 9.05
CA PHE A 35 26.28 -18.81 8.97
C PHE A 35 27.39 -19.27 9.90
N ILE A 36 27.06 -19.78 11.09
CA ILE A 36 28.00 -20.36 12.05
C ILE A 36 28.67 -21.59 11.42
N ALA A 37 27.90 -22.53 10.89
CA ALA A 37 28.43 -23.71 10.21
C ALA A 37 29.39 -23.37 9.06
N ARG A 38 29.17 -22.26 8.37
CA ARG A 38 30.10 -21.77 7.33
C ARG A 38 31.37 -21.12 7.88
N LEU A 39 31.32 -20.56 9.08
CA LEU A 39 32.50 -20.02 9.76
C LEU A 39 33.42 -21.17 10.26
N GLU A 40 32.82 -22.28 10.71
CA GLU A 40 33.51 -23.46 11.19
C GLU A 40 34.12 -24.29 10.05
N GLN A 41 33.51 -24.29 8.86
CA GLN A 41 34.06 -24.98 7.72
C GLN A 41 35.41 -24.40 7.33
N LYS A 42 36.46 -25.23 7.32
CA LYS A 42 37.79 -24.86 6.80
C LYS A 42 37.64 -24.37 5.39
N PRO A 43 38.18 -23.19 5.04
CA PRO A 43 38.08 -22.67 3.69
C PRO A 43 38.73 -23.63 2.70
N ASP A 44 37.96 -24.14 1.75
CA ASP A 44 38.50 -24.86 0.59
C ASP A 44 39.38 -23.87 -0.20
N PRO A 45 40.67 -24.14 -0.42
CA PRO A 45 41.58 -23.24 -1.12
C PRO A 45 41.10 -22.90 -2.56
N ARG A 46 40.18 -23.68 -3.11
CA ARG A 46 39.58 -23.47 -4.45
C ARG A 46 38.29 -22.61 -4.40
N ARG A 47 37.68 -22.37 -3.24
CA ARG A 47 36.48 -21.54 -3.08
C ARG A 47 36.74 -20.42 -2.06
N ARG A 48 37.00 -19.22 -2.57
CA ARG A 48 37.15 -18.01 -1.75
C ARG A 48 35.80 -17.54 -1.17
N VAL A 49 35.17 -18.33 -0.31
CA VAL A 49 33.97 -17.92 0.41
C VAL A 49 34.24 -18.05 1.91
N SER A 50 35.09 -17.19 2.43
CA SER A 50 35.13 -16.96 3.86
C SER A 50 34.02 -15.95 4.21
N ILE A 51 33.16 -16.31 5.12
CA ILE A 51 32.20 -15.37 5.71
C ILE A 51 32.99 -14.46 6.65
N THR A 52 32.90 -13.16 6.42
CA THR A 52 33.49 -12.16 7.33
C THR A 52 32.50 -11.77 8.42
N LEU A 53 32.97 -11.64 9.65
CA LEU A 53 32.28 -10.97 10.73
C LEU A 53 32.74 -9.50 10.76
N PRO A 54 31.91 -8.57 11.16
CA PRO A 54 30.52 -8.68 11.62
C PRO A 54 29.51 -8.93 10.49
N ARG A 55 28.37 -9.56 10.82
CA ARG A 55 27.32 -9.88 9.87
C ARG A 55 25.94 -9.88 10.51
N LEU A 56 24.93 -9.48 9.73
CA LEU A 56 23.53 -9.63 10.08
C LEU A 56 22.91 -10.79 9.31
N ALA A 57 22.12 -11.59 10.01
CA ALA A 57 21.30 -12.64 9.43
C ALA A 57 19.85 -12.42 9.86
N PHE A 58 18.90 -12.61 8.96
CA PHE A 58 17.48 -12.55 9.32
C PHE A 58 16.70 -13.71 8.75
N GLU A 59 15.70 -14.14 9.48
CA GLU A 59 14.79 -15.21 9.07
C GLU A 59 13.37 -14.90 9.48
N MET A 60 12.40 -15.48 8.77
CA MET A 60 11.00 -15.48 9.18
C MET A 60 10.78 -16.67 10.12
N THR A 61 10.33 -16.41 11.35
CA THR A 61 10.11 -17.43 12.38
C THR A 61 8.73 -18.06 12.30
N GLY A 62 7.75 -17.34 11.74
CA GLY A 62 6.41 -17.89 11.58
C GLY A 62 5.38 -16.87 11.12
N ILE A 63 4.17 -17.38 10.86
CA ILE A 63 2.98 -16.62 10.51
C ILE A 63 1.87 -17.04 11.46
N GLN A 64 1.27 -16.10 12.17
CA GLN A 64 0.20 -16.35 13.12
C GLN A 64 -1.01 -15.49 12.82
N TYR A 65 -2.21 -16.10 12.83
CA TYR A 65 -3.47 -15.38 12.71
C TYR A 65 -3.72 -14.52 13.96
N ASP A 66 -4.13 -13.26 13.76
CA ASP A 66 -4.45 -12.36 14.86
C ASP A 66 -5.97 -12.25 15.05
N ALA A 67 -6.47 -13.02 16.01
CA ALA A 67 -7.90 -13.03 16.33
C ALA A 67 -8.41 -11.70 16.93
N SER A 68 -7.54 -10.89 17.53
CA SER A 68 -7.93 -9.63 18.17
C SER A 68 -8.30 -8.56 17.13
N ARG A 69 -7.72 -8.62 15.95
CA ARG A 69 -7.99 -7.69 14.83
C ARG A 69 -8.97 -8.27 13.80
N LYS A 70 -9.66 -9.36 14.13
CA LYS A 70 -10.61 -10.03 13.24
C LYS A 70 -11.72 -9.07 12.81
N VAL A 71 -11.96 -8.97 11.51
CA VAL A 71 -13.10 -8.29 10.90
C VAL A 71 -14.11 -9.33 10.42
N SER A 72 -15.37 -8.96 10.27
CA SER A 72 -16.40 -9.86 9.75
C SER A 72 -16.04 -10.35 8.35
N THR A 73 -16.13 -11.67 8.12
CA THR A 73 -15.86 -12.30 6.82
C THR A 73 -16.86 -11.91 5.74
N MET A 74 -18.04 -11.42 6.13
CA MET A 74 -19.11 -10.99 5.21
C MET A 74 -18.91 -9.55 4.73
N GLN A 75 -18.03 -8.80 5.37
CA GLN A 75 -17.77 -7.41 5.02
C GLN A 75 -16.93 -7.32 3.74
N THR A 76 -17.39 -6.50 2.82
CA THR A 76 -16.70 -6.22 1.55
C THR A 76 -16.67 -4.73 1.33
N PHE A 77 -15.66 -4.23 0.68
CA PHE A 77 -15.63 -2.86 0.17
C PHE A 77 -15.50 -2.86 -1.35
N LYS A 78 -16.02 -1.82 -1.97
CA LYS A 78 -15.89 -1.60 -3.41
C LYS A 78 -14.85 -0.51 -3.65
N THR A 79 -13.93 -0.77 -4.53
CA THR A 79 -12.95 0.20 -4.98
C THR A 79 -13.02 0.36 -6.50
N PHE A 80 -12.69 1.53 -6.99
CA PHE A 80 -12.62 1.80 -8.43
C PHE A 80 -11.18 1.65 -8.88
N THR A 81 -11.00 1.07 -10.06
CA THR A 81 -9.67 0.90 -10.64
C THR A 81 -9.14 2.25 -11.14
N THR A 82 -7.88 2.52 -10.89
CA THR A 82 -7.18 3.76 -11.29
C THR A 82 -6.92 3.85 -12.80
N ASP A 83 -7.12 2.76 -13.54
CA ASP A 83 -6.80 2.65 -14.98
C ASP A 83 -7.89 3.20 -15.93
N GLY A 84 -8.79 4.03 -15.42
CA GLY A 84 -9.86 4.66 -16.23
C GLY A 84 -11.01 3.72 -16.61
N SER A 85 -10.95 2.45 -16.29
CA SER A 85 -12.09 1.57 -16.42
C SER A 85 -13.08 1.88 -15.29
N LYS A 86 -14.28 2.29 -15.62
CA LYS A 86 -15.39 2.59 -14.66
C LYS A 86 -15.91 1.30 -13.97
N LEU A 87 -15.08 0.30 -13.82
CA LEU A 87 -15.42 -0.99 -13.22
C LEU A 87 -15.13 -0.94 -11.72
N ALA A 88 -16.14 -1.20 -10.92
CA ALA A 88 -15.99 -1.38 -9.48
C ALA A 88 -15.45 -2.78 -9.18
N ARG A 89 -14.36 -2.87 -8.44
CA ARG A 89 -13.84 -4.14 -7.91
C ARG A 89 -14.39 -4.36 -6.51
N LYS A 90 -14.89 -5.56 -6.26
CA LYS A 90 -15.33 -5.99 -4.94
C LYS A 90 -14.22 -6.75 -4.25
N VAL A 91 -13.82 -6.26 -3.11
CA VAL A 91 -12.74 -6.85 -2.31
C VAL A 91 -13.30 -7.24 -0.95
N PHE A 92 -13.01 -8.46 -0.51
CA PHE A 92 -13.30 -8.86 0.86
C PHE A 92 -12.32 -8.20 1.83
N MET A 93 -12.80 -7.94 3.05
CA MET A 93 -11.93 -7.38 4.08
C MET A 93 -10.72 -8.27 4.31
N PRO A 94 -9.53 -7.69 4.45
CA PRO A 94 -8.30 -8.47 4.61
C PRO A 94 -8.25 -9.17 5.96
N VAL A 95 -7.54 -10.29 5.96
CA VAL A 95 -7.34 -11.12 7.14
C VAL A 95 -6.08 -10.67 7.87
N PRO A 96 -6.15 -10.37 9.18
CA PRO A 96 -5.00 -9.92 9.95
C PRO A 96 -4.08 -11.09 10.30
N TYR A 97 -2.78 -10.91 10.03
CA TYR A 97 -1.73 -11.84 10.40
C TYR A 97 -0.55 -11.13 11.05
N ASN A 98 0.09 -11.81 11.97
CA ASN A 98 1.34 -11.42 12.58
C ASN A 98 2.47 -12.25 11.95
N LEU A 99 3.47 -11.59 11.39
CA LEU A 99 4.67 -12.22 10.83
C LEU A 99 5.80 -12.06 11.84
N GLY A 100 6.32 -13.18 12.32
CA GLY A 100 7.48 -13.20 13.19
C GLY A 100 8.79 -13.15 12.39
N PHE A 101 9.71 -12.28 12.81
CA PHE A 101 11.06 -12.20 12.24
C PHE A 101 12.09 -12.26 13.36
N ARG A 102 13.23 -12.90 13.07
CA ARG A 102 14.40 -12.90 13.93
C ARG A 102 15.56 -12.26 13.16
N LEU A 103 16.20 -11.29 13.79
CA LEU A 103 17.44 -10.68 13.30
C LEU A 103 18.57 -11.15 14.23
N SER A 104 19.55 -11.85 13.67
CA SER A 104 20.73 -12.31 14.40
C SER A 104 21.93 -11.45 14.00
N ILE A 105 22.56 -10.88 14.99
CA ILE A 105 23.78 -10.08 14.87
C ILE A 105 24.94 -10.99 15.26
N LEU A 106 25.82 -11.29 14.31
CA LEU A 106 27.00 -12.12 14.51
C LEU A 106 28.24 -11.24 14.49
N THR A 107 28.95 -11.20 15.61
CA THR A 107 30.16 -10.39 15.79
C THR A 107 31.28 -11.18 16.47
N GLN A 108 32.50 -10.71 16.34
CA GLN A 108 33.63 -11.23 17.07
C GLN A 108 33.86 -10.48 18.40
N TYR A 109 33.53 -9.20 18.40
CA TYR A 109 33.71 -8.31 19.54
C TYR A 109 32.36 -7.78 20.02
N ASN A 110 32.21 -7.65 21.34
CA ASN A 110 30.98 -7.14 21.92
C ASN A 110 30.76 -5.65 21.62
N GLU A 111 31.84 -4.88 21.45
CA GLU A 111 31.78 -3.48 21.08
C GLU A 111 31.08 -3.27 19.73
N ASP A 112 31.43 -4.10 18.74
CA ASP A 112 30.80 -4.07 17.42
C ASP A 112 29.30 -4.40 17.51
N ALA A 113 28.94 -5.39 18.35
CA ALA A 113 27.54 -5.75 18.56
C ALA A 113 26.75 -4.60 19.18
N MET A 114 27.31 -3.94 20.19
CA MET A 114 26.67 -2.80 20.83
C MET A 114 26.50 -1.61 19.91
N GLN A 115 27.48 -1.29 19.05
CA GLN A 115 27.35 -0.25 18.03
C GLN A 115 26.22 -0.55 17.04
N ILE A 116 26.05 -1.80 16.65
CA ILE A 116 24.94 -2.23 15.76
C ILE A 116 23.59 -2.06 16.48
N ILE A 117 23.50 -2.53 17.72
CA ILE A 117 22.26 -2.45 18.52
C ILE A 117 21.88 -1.00 18.76
N GLU A 118 22.83 -0.13 19.06
CA GLU A 118 22.63 1.31 19.28
C GLU A 118 22.06 2.00 18.03
N GLN A 119 22.40 1.54 16.84
CA GLN A 119 21.81 2.07 15.59
C GLN A 119 20.40 1.53 15.31
N ILE A 120 20.06 0.34 15.83
CA ILE A 120 18.76 -0.29 15.61
C ILE A 120 17.70 0.20 16.61
N LEU A 121 18.02 0.21 17.90
CA LEU A 121 17.05 0.44 18.96
C LEU A 121 16.31 1.79 18.87
N PRO A 122 16.93 2.91 18.50
CA PRO A 122 16.24 4.19 18.43
C PRO A 122 15.12 4.23 17.38
N LEU A 123 15.13 3.32 16.40
CA LEU A 123 14.09 3.24 15.38
C LEU A 123 12.77 2.68 15.94
N PHE A 124 12.84 1.94 17.06
CA PHE A 124 11.70 1.24 17.64
C PHE A 124 11.20 1.90 18.94
N GLN A 125 10.17 2.76 18.85
CA GLN A 125 9.55 3.44 19.98
C GLN A 125 8.01 3.26 20.00
N PRO A 126 7.45 2.17 20.45
CA PRO A 126 7.90 0.78 20.46
C PRO A 126 7.84 0.11 19.10
N ALA A 127 7.26 0.76 18.08
CA ALA A 127 7.07 0.21 16.75
C ALA A 127 7.63 1.14 15.68
N PHE A 128 8.16 0.54 14.63
CA PHE A 128 8.53 1.22 13.39
C PHE A 128 7.47 0.94 12.33
N ASN A 129 6.85 1.98 11.76
CA ASN A 129 5.84 1.83 10.74
C ASN A 129 6.46 1.81 9.34
N VAL A 130 6.17 0.77 8.59
CA VAL A 130 6.59 0.62 7.18
C VAL A 130 5.36 0.66 6.30
N THR A 131 5.29 1.64 5.40
CA THR A 131 4.22 1.67 4.40
C THR A 131 4.51 0.65 3.32
N VAL A 132 3.57 -0.27 3.11
CA VAL A 132 3.68 -1.36 2.14
C VAL A 132 2.49 -1.30 1.18
N ASP A 133 2.77 -1.41 -0.11
CA ASP A 133 1.75 -1.65 -1.13
C ASP A 133 1.29 -3.10 -1.03
N LEU A 134 0.13 -3.31 -0.41
CA LEU A 134 -0.41 -4.66 -0.21
C LEU A 134 -1.11 -5.21 -1.45
N VAL A 135 -1.76 -4.34 -2.21
CA VAL A 135 -2.44 -4.72 -3.44
C VAL A 135 -2.30 -3.59 -4.47
N ASP A 136 -1.36 -3.75 -5.38
CA ASP A 136 -1.06 -2.76 -6.43
C ASP A 136 -2.26 -2.50 -7.35
N SER A 137 -3.01 -3.55 -7.69
CA SER A 137 -4.15 -3.46 -8.62
C SER A 137 -5.31 -2.56 -8.16
N ILE A 138 -5.37 -2.22 -6.88
CA ILE A 138 -6.37 -1.33 -6.27
C ILE A 138 -5.74 -0.12 -5.57
N GLY A 139 -4.41 0.01 -5.63
CA GLY A 139 -3.66 1.08 -4.99
C GLY A 139 -3.74 1.08 -3.45
N GLU A 140 -3.98 -0.09 -2.83
CA GLU A 140 -4.12 -0.19 -1.38
C GLU A 140 -2.76 -0.20 -0.69
N LYS A 141 -2.43 0.91 -0.05
CA LYS A 141 -1.23 1.09 0.77
C LYS A 141 -1.60 1.08 2.24
N ARG A 142 -0.86 0.33 3.04
CA ARG A 142 -1.06 0.31 4.49
C ARG A 142 0.25 0.38 5.25
N ASP A 143 0.17 1.02 6.39
CA ASP A 143 1.26 1.04 7.34
C ASP A 143 1.25 -0.26 8.14
N VAL A 144 2.36 -0.98 8.05
CA VAL A 144 2.61 -2.21 8.78
C VAL A 144 3.52 -1.88 9.95
N PRO A 145 3.02 -1.91 11.19
CA PRO A 145 3.87 -1.71 12.36
C PRO A 145 4.77 -2.95 12.57
N LEU A 146 6.06 -2.70 12.64
CA LEU A 146 7.08 -3.65 13.02
C LEU A 146 7.47 -3.38 14.47
N ILE A 147 7.18 -4.32 15.36
CA ILE A 147 7.36 -4.20 16.81
C ILE A 147 8.57 -5.03 17.21
N LEU A 148 9.50 -4.44 17.96
CA LEU A 148 10.58 -5.18 18.62
C LEU A 148 10.04 -5.75 19.94
N GLU A 149 10.03 -7.09 20.06
CA GLU A 149 9.46 -7.77 21.23
C GLU A 149 10.53 -8.12 22.27
N ASN A 150 11.63 -8.68 21.82
CA ASN A 150 12.66 -9.18 22.72
C ASN A 150 14.06 -9.10 22.12
N ILE A 151 15.07 -9.04 23.00
CA ILE A 151 16.48 -9.08 22.66
C ILE A 151 17.14 -10.15 23.54
N ASN A 152 17.66 -11.20 22.91
CA ASN A 152 18.40 -12.25 23.58
C ASN A 152 19.89 -12.10 23.29
N PHE A 153 20.69 -12.23 24.30
CA PHE A 153 22.15 -12.22 24.24
C PHE A 153 22.66 -13.64 24.44
N GLU A 154 23.33 -14.20 23.44
CA GLU A 154 23.97 -15.49 23.51
C GLU A 154 25.49 -15.33 23.32
N ASP A 155 26.24 -15.55 24.36
CA ASP A 155 27.70 -15.62 24.32
C ASP A 155 28.11 -17.07 24.51
N ASN A 156 28.33 -17.79 23.42
CA ASN A 156 28.77 -19.17 23.45
C ASN A 156 30.28 -19.25 23.73
N TYR A 157 30.61 -19.45 25.00
CA TYR A 157 32.00 -19.60 25.49
C TYR A 157 32.39 -21.04 25.74
N THR A 158 31.79 -22.02 25.04
CA THR A 158 31.92 -23.44 25.35
C THR A 158 33.10 -24.15 24.70
N SER A 159 33.92 -23.46 23.93
CA SER A 159 34.99 -24.08 23.12
C SER A 159 36.38 -23.69 23.61
N GLY A 160 37.36 -24.58 23.36
CA GLY A 160 38.76 -24.38 23.72
C GLY A 160 39.40 -23.15 23.00
N TYR A 161 40.58 -22.77 23.45
CA TYR A 161 41.35 -21.59 23.01
C TYR A 161 41.60 -21.48 21.48
N GLU A 162 41.32 -22.55 20.72
CA GLU A 162 41.57 -22.61 19.27
C GLU A 162 40.35 -22.27 18.41
N GLU A 163 39.16 -22.16 19.00
CA GLU A 163 37.94 -21.88 18.24
C GLU A 163 37.62 -20.39 18.19
N LYS A 164 37.15 -19.96 17.02
CA LYS A 164 36.76 -18.57 16.79
C LYS A 164 35.52 -18.25 17.62
N ARG A 165 35.65 -17.34 18.58
CA ARG A 165 34.54 -16.83 19.37
C ARG A 165 33.56 -16.07 18.47
N VAL A 166 32.30 -16.44 18.51
CA VAL A 166 31.20 -15.73 17.85
C VAL A 166 30.17 -15.31 18.89
N ILE A 167 29.95 -14.04 19.00
CA ILE A 167 28.91 -13.46 19.86
C ILE A 167 27.66 -13.28 19.02
N ILE A 168 26.53 -13.79 19.54
CA ILE A 168 25.25 -13.77 18.83
C ILE A 168 24.24 -12.99 19.65
N HIS A 169 23.71 -11.92 19.08
CA HIS A 169 22.56 -11.20 19.63
C HIS A 169 21.36 -11.42 18.74
N GLN A 170 20.26 -11.86 19.32
CA GLN A 170 19.02 -12.15 18.59
C GLN A 170 17.93 -11.16 18.97
N LEU A 171 17.45 -10.41 17.99
CA LEU A 171 16.33 -9.50 18.13
C LEU A 171 15.10 -10.14 17.50
N GLN A 172 14.00 -10.20 18.25
CA GLN A 172 12.72 -10.75 17.79
C GLN A 172 11.76 -9.63 17.46
N PHE A 173 11.17 -9.72 16.28
CA PHE A 173 10.24 -8.72 15.76
C PHE A 173 8.93 -9.36 15.34
N THR A 174 7.84 -8.63 15.54
CA THR A 174 6.52 -8.98 15.02
C THR A 174 6.00 -7.86 14.12
N ALA A 175 5.73 -8.20 12.86
CA ALA A 175 5.08 -7.31 11.90
C ALA A 175 3.59 -7.63 11.83
N LYS A 176 2.74 -6.62 12.11
CA LYS A 176 1.27 -6.76 12.08
C LYS A 176 0.75 -6.39 10.71
N THR A 177 0.55 -7.39 9.86
CA THR A 177 0.13 -7.20 8.47
C THR A 177 -1.30 -7.67 8.20
N TYR A 178 -1.75 -7.48 6.98
CA TYR A 178 -3.02 -7.93 6.46
C TYR A 178 -2.81 -8.68 5.15
N LEU A 179 -3.47 -9.82 5.00
CA LEU A 179 -3.47 -10.58 3.75
C LEU A 179 -4.83 -10.42 3.06
N PHE A 180 -4.79 -10.04 1.81
CA PHE A 180 -5.98 -9.91 0.97
C PHE A 180 -6.24 -11.22 0.25
N GLY A 181 -7.53 -11.59 0.16
CA GLY A 181 -7.99 -12.72 -0.66
C GLY A 181 -8.06 -12.37 -2.14
N ALA A 182 -8.66 -13.27 -2.91
CA ALA A 182 -8.91 -13.06 -4.33
C ALA A 182 -9.79 -11.81 -4.55
N ILE A 183 -9.41 -10.99 -5.52
CA ILE A 183 -10.20 -9.83 -5.94
C ILE A 183 -11.18 -10.32 -7.01
N ALA A 184 -12.48 -10.15 -6.76
CA ALA A 184 -13.48 -10.43 -7.77
C ALA A 184 -13.66 -9.19 -8.66
N ASP A 185 -13.38 -9.36 -9.94
CA ASP A 185 -13.74 -8.37 -10.95
C ASP A 185 -15.26 -8.40 -11.11
N ASN A 186 -15.92 -7.42 -10.54
CA ASN A 186 -17.36 -7.30 -10.64
C ASN A 186 -17.68 -6.56 -11.92
N ASN A 187 -18.07 -7.32 -12.96
CA ASN A 187 -18.59 -6.77 -14.22
C ASN A 187 -20.01 -6.21 -14.09
N GLU A 188 -20.51 -6.08 -12.87
CA GLU A 188 -21.78 -5.40 -12.63
C GLU A 188 -21.58 -3.91 -12.94
N GLY A 189 -21.97 -3.54 -14.14
CA GLY A 189 -22.01 -2.14 -14.57
C GLY A 189 -22.85 -1.30 -13.62
N LEU A 190 -22.48 -0.04 -13.44
CA LEU A 190 -23.30 0.94 -12.75
C LEU A 190 -24.70 0.95 -13.35
N ILE A 191 -25.73 1.00 -12.51
CA ILE A 191 -27.09 1.20 -12.98
C ILE A 191 -27.15 2.59 -13.61
N LYS A 192 -27.17 2.63 -14.94
CA LYS A 192 -27.20 3.88 -15.71
C LYS A 192 -28.62 4.39 -15.95
N LYS A 193 -29.61 3.51 -15.84
CA LYS A 193 -31.00 3.85 -16.10
C LYS A 193 -31.92 2.84 -15.42
N VAL A 194 -32.89 3.30 -14.69
CA VAL A 194 -34.00 2.50 -14.19
C VAL A 194 -35.26 2.93 -14.94
N GLN A 195 -35.93 1.97 -15.59
CA GLN A 195 -37.15 2.23 -16.33
C GLN A 195 -38.26 1.35 -15.74
N VAL A 196 -39.34 1.97 -15.29
CA VAL A 196 -40.53 1.30 -14.76
C VAL A 196 -41.70 1.62 -15.65
N ASP A 197 -42.26 0.58 -16.27
CA ASP A 197 -43.44 0.67 -17.14
C ASP A 197 -44.69 0.12 -16.41
N TYR A 198 -45.72 0.92 -16.35
CA TYR A 198 -47.04 0.49 -15.83
C TYR A 198 -47.95 0.12 -16.97
N HIS A 199 -48.56 -1.03 -16.88
CA HIS A 199 -49.48 -1.56 -17.89
C HIS A 199 -50.86 -1.75 -17.31
N THR A 200 -51.90 -1.63 -18.17
CA THR A 200 -53.31 -1.81 -17.80
C THR A 200 -53.66 -3.22 -17.40
N SER A 201 -52.84 -4.19 -17.72
CA SER A 201 -53.09 -5.63 -17.48
C SER A 201 -51.77 -6.36 -17.19
N THR A 202 -51.85 -7.51 -16.56
CA THR A 202 -50.72 -8.41 -16.28
C THR A 202 -50.12 -9.05 -17.55
N ASN A 203 -50.85 -9.02 -18.68
CA ASN A 203 -50.33 -9.48 -19.95
C ASN A 203 -49.53 -8.37 -20.66
N THR A 204 -48.25 -8.28 -20.39
CA THR A 204 -47.33 -7.23 -20.90
C THR A 204 -47.18 -7.22 -22.43
N LYS A 205 -47.58 -8.29 -23.15
CA LYS A 205 -47.47 -8.36 -24.61
C LYS A 205 -48.65 -7.66 -25.33
N THR A 206 -49.82 -7.63 -24.71
CA THR A 206 -51.04 -7.07 -25.31
C THR A 206 -51.57 -5.82 -24.60
N ALA A 207 -51.20 -5.63 -23.33
CA ALA A 207 -51.64 -4.51 -22.52
C ALA A 207 -50.99 -3.20 -22.97
N LYS A 208 -51.81 -2.15 -23.08
CA LYS A 208 -51.29 -0.78 -23.34
C LYS A 208 -50.52 -0.31 -22.14
N ARG A 209 -49.38 0.32 -22.41
CA ARG A 209 -48.59 1.00 -21.39
C ARG A 209 -49.26 2.32 -21.03
N GLU A 210 -49.59 2.53 -19.77
CA GLU A 210 -50.21 3.79 -19.30
C GLU A 210 -49.17 4.83 -18.89
N LEU A 211 -48.13 4.37 -18.19
CA LEU A 211 -47.17 5.27 -17.61
C LEU A 211 -45.76 4.70 -17.65
N ARG A 212 -44.78 5.55 -17.88
CA ARG A 212 -43.35 5.19 -17.82
C ARG A 212 -42.63 6.17 -16.94
N TYR A 213 -41.99 5.65 -15.89
CA TYR A 213 -41.00 6.37 -15.11
C TYR A 213 -39.60 6.00 -15.54
N VAL A 214 -38.78 6.98 -15.77
CA VAL A 214 -37.37 6.81 -16.12
C VAL A 214 -36.55 7.60 -15.13
N ALA A 215 -35.72 6.91 -14.35
CA ALA A 215 -34.75 7.49 -13.45
C ALA A 215 -33.35 7.24 -14.01
N THR A 216 -32.61 8.27 -14.28
CA THR A 216 -31.18 8.22 -14.61
C THR A 216 -30.40 8.81 -13.43
N PRO A 217 -29.43 8.05 -12.85
CA PRO A 217 -28.59 8.59 -11.79
C PRO A 217 -27.78 9.77 -12.35
N ARG A 218 -27.79 10.89 -11.65
CA ARG A 218 -26.93 12.03 -11.91
C ARG A 218 -25.65 11.84 -11.12
N ALA A 219 -24.52 11.70 -11.80
CA ALA A 219 -23.23 11.79 -11.16
C ALA A 219 -22.95 13.29 -10.92
N LEU A 220 -23.09 13.73 -9.68
CA LEU A 220 -22.76 15.11 -9.29
C LEU A 220 -21.26 15.31 -9.08
N LYS A 221 -20.47 14.25 -9.13
CA LYS A 221 -19.03 14.29 -8.94
C LYS A 221 -18.34 13.38 -9.97
N ASP A 222 -17.37 13.92 -10.67
CA ASP A 222 -16.43 13.13 -11.45
C ASP A 222 -15.45 12.47 -10.48
N TYR A 223 -15.50 11.14 -10.40
CA TYR A 223 -14.65 10.38 -9.50
C TYR A 223 -13.20 10.25 -9.99
N ASN A 224 -12.93 10.70 -11.21
CA ASN A 224 -11.58 10.61 -11.79
C ASN A 224 -10.75 11.87 -11.56
N ASP A 225 -11.32 12.93 -10.93
CA ASP A 225 -10.74 14.27 -10.82
C ASP A 225 -10.28 14.87 -12.18
N ASP A 226 -10.59 14.20 -13.28
CA ASP A 226 -10.34 14.71 -14.62
C ASP A 226 -11.47 15.68 -15.00
N ASN A 227 -11.11 16.91 -15.26
CA ASN A 227 -12.06 17.88 -15.81
C ASN A 227 -12.51 17.42 -17.19
N ALA A 228 -13.80 17.26 -17.41
CA ALA A 228 -14.36 16.89 -18.71
C ALA A 228 -13.97 17.90 -19.79
N THR A 229 -13.81 19.16 -19.41
CA THR A 229 -13.35 20.27 -20.24
C THR A 229 -12.97 21.46 -19.35
N THR A 230 -12.32 22.46 -19.91
CA THR A 230 -11.99 23.71 -19.23
C THR A 230 -12.70 24.88 -19.90
N LEU A 231 -13.00 25.93 -19.16
CA LEU A 231 -13.51 27.18 -19.72
C LEU A 231 -12.44 27.85 -20.60
N ALA A 232 -12.84 28.38 -21.74
CA ALA A 232 -11.94 29.12 -22.63
C ALA A 232 -11.67 30.54 -22.12
N ALA A 233 -12.60 31.10 -21.34
CA ALA A 233 -12.51 32.43 -20.71
C ALA A 233 -13.29 32.42 -19.40
N ASP A 234 -13.03 33.40 -18.55
CA ASP A 234 -13.81 33.62 -17.33
C ASP A 234 -15.26 33.94 -17.68
N ILE A 235 -16.19 33.42 -16.88
CA ILE A 235 -17.64 33.65 -17.03
C ILE A 235 -18.16 34.42 -15.82
N ASP A 236 -19.12 35.33 -16.04
CA ASP A 236 -19.82 36.01 -14.97
C ASP A 236 -21.06 35.24 -14.47
N ALA A 237 -21.71 35.74 -13.43
CA ALA A 237 -22.85 35.09 -12.79
C ALA A 237 -24.13 35.12 -13.64
N GLU A 238 -24.22 35.93 -14.69
CA GLU A 238 -25.42 36.12 -15.53
C GLU A 238 -25.25 35.48 -16.91
N GLN A 239 -24.04 35.18 -17.31
CA GLN A 239 -23.73 34.68 -18.64
C GLN A 239 -24.26 33.26 -18.86
N THR A 240 -25.18 33.10 -19.81
CA THR A 240 -25.78 31.81 -20.16
C THR A 240 -25.14 31.14 -21.37
N GLN A 241 -24.23 31.83 -22.06
CA GLN A 241 -23.50 31.31 -23.22
C GLN A 241 -22.00 31.55 -23.06
N PHE A 242 -21.21 30.47 -23.11
CA PHE A 242 -19.76 30.56 -22.98
C PHE A 242 -19.05 29.45 -23.76
N GLN A 243 -17.75 29.62 -23.96
CA GLN A 243 -16.93 28.69 -24.72
C GLN A 243 -16.13 27.78 -23.76
N VAL A 244 -15.99 26.50 -24.17
CA VAL A 244 -15.17 25.52 -23.53
C VAL A 244 -14.06 25.05 -24.48
N SER A 245 -12.95 24.55 -23.94
CA SER A 245 -11.82 24.09 -24.75
C SER A 245 -12.15 22.87 -25.60
N ASN A 246 -13.03 21.99 -25.11
CA ASN A 246 -13.47 20.78 -25.82
C ASN A 246 -14.88 20.39 -25.38
N ALA A 247 -15.83 20.38 -26.31
CA ALA A 247 -17.21 19.99 -26.06
C ALA A 247 -17.54 18.55 -26.48
N ALA A 248 -16.58 17.78 -27.00
CA ALA A 248 -16.84 16.44 -27.57
C ALA A 248 -17.37 15.41 -26.56
N SER A 249 -17.05 15.58 -25.27
CA SER A 249 -17.53 14.71 -24.19
C SER A 249 -18.85 15.17 -23.57
N LEU A 250 -19.36 16.35 -23.97
CA LEU A 250 -20.56 16.93 -23.40
C LEU A 250 -21.80 16.54 -24.23
N LEU A 251 -22.93 16.43 -23.57
CA LEU A 251 -24.19 16.04 -24.18
C LEU A 251 -25.23 17.14 -23.98
N VAL A 252 -26.04 17.40 -24.99
CA VAL A 252 -27.23 18.24 -24.86
C VAL A 252 -28.17 17.61 -23.82
N ASP A 253 -28.79 18.44 -23.01
CA ASP A 253 -29.55 18.05 -21.81
C ASP A 253 -28.71 17.40 -20.70
N GLY A 254 -27.40 17.39 -20.84
CA GLY A 254 -26.45 17.02 -19.78
C GLY A 254 -26.29 18.15 -18.76
N TYR A 255 -25.64 17.80 -17.66
CA TYR A 255 -25.33 18.74 -16.58
C TYR A 255 -23.82 18.91 -16.45
N ILE A 256 -23.43 20.17 -16.21
CA ILE A 256 -22.03 20.52 -15.91
C ILE A 256 -21.98 21.25 -14.58
N TYR A 257 -20.88 21.06 -13.88
CA TYR A 257 -20.58 21.73 -12.63
C TYR A 257 -19.44 22.72 -12.87
N ILE A 258 -19.68 23.98 -12.57
CA ILE A 258 -18.65 25.03 -12.65
C ILE A 258 -18.58 25.71 -11.29
N GLY A 259 -17.47 25.49 -10.59
CA GLY A 259 -17.32 25.95 -9.21
C GLY A 259 -18.32 25.27 -8.25
N LYS A 260 -19.35 25.97 -7.82
CA LYS A 260 -20.42 25.46 -6.94
C LYS A 260 -21.80 25.44 -7.61
N GLU A 261 -21.88 25.84 -8.88
CA GLU A 261 -23.12 25.96 -9.59
C GLU A 261 -23.35 24.80 -10.57
N LEU A 262 -24.55 24.21 -10.50
CA LEU A 262 -25.02 23.20 -11.44
C LEU A 262 -25.75 23.86 -12.59
N MET A 263 -25.33 23.59 -13.82
CA MET A 263 -25.92 24.13 -15.04
C MET A 263 -26.36 23.00 -15.97
N ARG A 264 -27.48 23.17 -16.63
CA ARG A 264 -27.97 22.25 -17.66
C ARG A 264 -27.60 22.74 -19.04
N ILE A 265 -26.99 21.91 -19.86
CA ILE A 265 -26.65 22.26 -21.27
C ILE A 265 -27.91 22.17 -22.10
N ARG A 266 -28.28 23.26 -22.73
CA ARG A 266 -29.43 23.35 -23.67
C ARG A 266 -29.02 23.08 -25.11
N GLU A 267 -27.90 23.64 -25.52
CA GLU A 267 -27.41 23.53 -26.88
C GLU A 267 -25.88 23.53 -26.91
N ILE A 268 -25.31 22.79 -27.84
CA ILE A 268 -23.87 22.72 -28.09
C ILE A 268 -23.65 23.14 -29.57
N SER A 269 -22.95 24.24 -29.78
CA SER A 269 -22.57 24.71 -31.13
C SER A 269 -21.04 24.80 -31.21
N GLY A 270 -20.40 23.77 -31.74
CA GLY A 270 -18.95 23.68 -31.77
C GLY A 270 -18.37 23.62 -30.35
N SER A 271 -17.61 24.63 -29.93
CA SER A 271 -17.09 24.76 -28.57
C SER A 271 -17.93 25.67 -27.67
N THR A 272 -19.04 26.22 -28.18
CA THR A 272 -19.91 27.11 -27.44
C THR A 272 -21.07 26.35 -26.83
N LEU A 273 -21.29 26.55 -25.54
CA LEU A 273 -22.39 25.97 -24.76
C LEU A 273 -23.44 27.06 -24.49
N LEU A 274 -24.70 26.72 -24.68
CA LEU A 274 -25.85 27.47 -24.15
C LEU A 274 -26.39 26.69 -22.95
N VAL A 275 -26.44 27.30 -21.78
CA VAL A 275 -26.81 26.64 -20.55
C VAL A 275 -27.99 27.31 -19.84
N HIS A 276 -28.71 26.54 -19.08
CA HIS A 276 -29.62 27.01 -18.05
C HIS A 276 -28.93 26.93 -16.68
N ARG A 277 -28.89 28.03 -15.96
CA ARG A 277 -28.16 28.17 -14.69
C ARG A 277 -29.07 27.93 -13.49
N GLY A 278 -28.43 27.68 -12.32
CA GLY A 278 -29.15 27.58 -11.05
C GLY A 278 -30.02 26.33 -10.93
N GLU A 279 -29.66 25.24 -11.56
CA GLU A 279 -30.37 23.97 -11.42
C GLU A 279 -30.16 23.43 -9.99
N ASP A 280 -31.19 22.77 -9.44
CA ASP A 280 -31.26 22.26 -8.09
C ASP A 280 -31.03 23.33 -6.97
N GLY A 281 -31.28 24.60 -7.25
CA GLY A 281 -31.19 25.69 -6.28
C GLY A 281 -29.77 26.16 -5.95
N THR A 282 -28.81 25.88 -6.84
CA THR A 282 -27.40 26.34 -6.71
C THR A 282 -27.18 27.75 -7.24
#